data_f5fa9b839c1d50c8b22ab1591fbcca57
#
_entry.id   f5fa9b839c1d50c8b22ab1591fbcca57
#
_cell.length_a   1.000
_cell.length_b   1.000
_cell.length_c   1.000
_cell.angle_alpha   90.00
_cell.angle_beta   90.00
_cell.angle_gamma   90.00
#
_symmetry.space_group_name_H-M   'P 1'
#
loop_
_entity.id
_entity.type
_entity.pdbx_description
1 polymer ?
#
loop_
_entity_poly.entity_id
_entity_poly.type
_entity_poly.pdbx_seq_one_letter_code
_entity_poly.pdbx_strand_id
1 'polypeptide(L)'
;MTEQEMREPEMTAQDMTEQEMQAQETAARDIGPIDYLAVEFPEARMRGEGLAALLDLIDRGIIRLLDLRAVTRETDGTFTAAAITDLDNDGTLDLAVFEGVESGLIDDDDLRQAAELIEPGKVVALFVYENTWAIPFVNAMRRVGAELIASGRIPADEVIAALDSLEAEEARVQSS
;
A
#
# COMPACT_ATOMS: atom_id res chain seq x y z
N MET A 1 -53.45 -32.62 -12.06
CA MET A 1 -52.02 -32.39 -11.64
C MET A 1 -51.49 -31.28 -12.53
N THR A 2 -51.46 -30.09 -12.00
CA THR A 2 -51.10 -28.86 -12.71
C THR A 2 -49.66 -28.56 -12.33
N GLU A 3 -48.74 -28.74 -13.28
CA GLU A 3 -47.34 -28.26 -13.15
C GLU A 3 -47.37 -26.75 -13.21
N GLN A 4 -47.10 -26.15 -12.10
CA GLN A 4 -46.87 -24.73 -11.96
C GLN A 4 -45.39 -24.50 -12.25
N GLU A 5 -45.05 -24.17 -13.52
CA GLU A 5 -43.74 -23.67 -13.92
C GLU A 5 -43.41 -22.44 -13.08
N MET A 6 -42.47 -22.59 -12.16
CA MET A 6 -41.80 -21.45 -11.52
C MET A 6 -40.96 -20.75 -12.58
N ARG A 7 -41.50 -19.69 -13.18
CA ARG A 7 -40.72 -18.74 -13.97
C ARG A 7 -39.79 -18.00 -13.00
N GLU A 8 -38.52 -18.23 -13.15
CA GLU A 8 -37.50 -17.35 -12.56
C GLU A 8 -37.73 -15.95 -13.18
N PRO A 9 -37.67 -14.86 -12.40
CA PRO A 9 -37.81 -13.52 -12.95
C PRO A 9 -36.63 -13.25 -13.85
N GLU A 10 -36.88 -12.98 -15.14
CA GLU A 10 -35.90 -12.49 -16.09
C GLU A 10 -35.44 -11.11 -15.63
N MET A 11 -34.21 -11.03 -15.12
CA MET A 11 -33.57 -9.77 -14.79
C MET A 11 -33.44 -8.89 -16.04
N THR A 12 -33.94 -7.67 -15.96
CA THR A 12 -33.86 -6.73 -17.08
C THR A 12 -32.45 -6.13 -17.20
N ALA A 13 -32.08 -5.63 -18.38
CA ALA A 13 -30.79 -4.95 -18.58
C ALA A 13 -30.60 -3.72 -17.66
N GLN A 14 -31.72 -3.11 -17.23
CA GLN A 14 -31.69 -2.00 -16.26
C GLN A 14 -31.36 -2.48 -14.84
N ASP A 15 -31.95 -3.62 -14.41
CA ASP A 15 -31.66 -4.23 -13.12
C ASP A 15 -30.19 -4.67 -13.01
N MET A 16 -29.62 -5.18 -14.11
CA MET A 16 -28.18 -5.52 -14.17
C MET A 16 -27.29 -4.28 -14.04
N THR A 17 -27.62 -3.18 -14.70
CA THR A 17 -26.86 -1.93 -14.61
C THR A 17 -26.91 -1.31 -13.22
N GLU A 18 -28.06 -1.36 -12.55
CA GLU A 18 -28.20 -0.87 -11.17
C GLU A 18 -27.42 -1.75 -10.18
N GLN A 19 -27.42 -3.07 -10.36
CA GLN A 19 -26.64 -3.98 -9.55
C GLN A 19 -25.13 -3.80 -9.74
N GLU A 20 -24.67 -3.59 -10.98
CA GLU A 20 -23.27 -3.30 -11.28
C GLU A 20 -22.83 -1.96 -10.66
N MET A 21 -23.65 -0.93 -10.75
CA MET A 21 -23.38 0.37 -10.12
C MET A 21 -23.33 0.25 -8.59
N GLN A 22 -24.26 -0.49 -7.96
CA GLN A 22 -24.25 -0.71 -6.53
C GLN A 22 -23.07 -1.55 -6.08
N ALA A 23 -22.65 -2.55 -6.87
CA ALA A 23 -21.48 -3.36 -6.60
C ALA A 23 -20.18 -2.52 -6.67
N GLN A 24 -20.08 -1.65 -7.67
CA GLN A 24 -18.95 -0.70 -7.80
C GLN A 24 -18.92 0.32 -6.66
N GLU A 25 -20.07 0.87 -6.28
CA GLU A 25 -20.18 1.80 -5.14
C GLU A 25 -19.83 1.11 -3.81
N THR A 26 -20.26 -0.14 -3.62
CA THR A 26 -19.93 -0.93 -2.44
C THR A 26 -18.44 -1.26 -2.40
N ALA A 27 -17.86 -1.68 -3.54
CA ALA A 27 -16.42 -1.94 -3.64
C ALA A 27 -15.58 -0.69 -3.39
N ALA A 28 -16.00 0.48 -3.89
CA ALA A 28 -15.34 1.75 -3.61
C ALA A 28 -15.44 2.18 -2.13
N ARG A 29 -16.46 1.71 -1.41
CA ARG A 29 -16.62 1.98 0.03
C ARG A 29 -15.74 1.11 0.91
N ASP A 30 -15.28 -0.02 0.39
CA ASP A 30 -14.45 -0.98 1.13
C ASP A 30 -12.94 -0.81 0.85
N ILE A 31 -12.54 0.32 0.24
CA ILE A 31 -11.14 0.67 0.01
C ILE A 31 -10.67 1.63 1.11
N GLY A 32 -9.57 1.25 1.76
CA GLY A 32 -8.84 2.08 2.73
C GLY A 32 -7.94 3.12 2.05
N PRO A 33 -7.24 3.94 2.83
CA PRO A 33 -6.21 4.84 2.31
C PRO A 33 -5.11 4.06 1.59
N ILE A 34 -4.69 4.56 0.42
CA ILE A 34 -3.60 3.99 -0.36
C ILE A 34 -2.38 4.90 -0.17
N ASP A 35 -1.27 4.29 0.21
CA ASP A 35 0.02 4.96 0.36
C ASP A 35 1.05 4.34 -0.59
N TYR A 36 2.11 5.10 -0.87
CA TYR A 36 3.28 4.59 -1.54
C TYR A 36 4.54 4.87 -0.73
N LEU A 37 5.55 3.99 -0.89
CA LEU A 37 6.89 4.15 -0.33
C LEU A 37 7.92 3.93 -1.44
N ALA A 38 8.96 4.75 -1.45
CA ALA A 38 10.18 4.49 -2.18
C ALA A 38 11.30 4.25 -1.17
N VAL A 39 11.94 3.08 -1.22
CA VAL A 39 12.98 2.67 -0.27
C VAL A 39 14.27 2.41 -1.03
N GLU A 40 15.32 3.15 -0.69
CA GLU A 40 16.68 2.94 -1.22
C GLU A 40 17.38 1.83 -0.44
N PHE A 41 18.02 0.93 -1.18
CA PHE A 41 18.88 -0.11 -0.63
C PHE A 41 20.34 0.18 -1.00
N PRO A 42 21.28 0.16 -0.05
CA PRO A 42 22.68 0.56 -0.24
C PRO A 42 23.49 -0.37 -1.16
N GLU A 43 23.01 -1.57 -1.42
CA GLU A 43 23.54 -2.52 -2.41
C GLU A 43 22.35 -3.33 -2.92
N ALA A 44 22.51 -4.00 -4.07
CA ALA A 44 21.49 -4.88 -4.66
C ALA A 44 21.11 -6.09 -3.75
N ARG A 45 21.00 -5.86 -2.46
CA ARG A 45 20.68 -6.83 -1.43
C ARG A 45 19.51 -6.32 -0.60
N MET A 46 18.30 -6.56 -1.09
CA MET A 46 17.13 -6.60 -0.23
C MET A 46 17.30 -7.83 0.66
N ARG A 47 17.77 -7.67 1.88
CA ARG A 47 17.94 -8.80 2.81
C ARG A 47 16.69 -9.02 3.65
N GLY A 48 16.34 -10.29 3.81
CA GLY A 48 15.19 -10.95 4.40
C GLY A 48 14.40 -10.29 5.53
N GLU A 49 15.02 -9.52 6.45
CA GLU A 49 14.30 -8.98 7.62
C GLU A 49 13.20 -7.96 7.24
N GLY A 50 13.47 -7.08 6.26
CA GLY A 50 12.49 -6.09 5.80
C GLY A 50 11.35 -6.75 5.05
N LEU A 51 11.64 -7.76 4.23
CA LEU A 51 10.63 -8.53 3.52
C LEU A 51 9.78 -9.35 4.47
N ALA A 52 10.40 -10.06 5.41
CA ALA A 52 9.68 -10.83 6.42
C ALA A 52 8.70 -9.93 7.22
N ALA A 53 9.11 -8.71 7.56
CA ALA A 53 8.23 -7.73 8.21
C ALA A 53 7.08 -7.28 7.29
N LEU A 54 7.34 -7.07 5.99
CA LEU A 54 6.30 -6.72 5.02
C LEU A 54 5.29 -7.86 4.86
N LEU A 55 5.76 -9.11 4.75
CA LEU A 55 4.92 -10.30 4.67
C LEU A 55 4.05 -10.47 5.93
N ASP A 56 4.61 -10.27 7.14
CA ASP A 56 3.83 -10.31 8.38
C ASP A 56 2.69 -9.29 8.38
N LEU A 57 2.92 -8.08 7.86
CA LEU A 57 1.87 -7.06 7.74
C LEU A 57 0.77 -7.48 6.75
N ILE A 58 1.14 -8.13 5.65
CA ILE A 58 0.19 -8.64 4.64
C ILE A 58 -0.60 -9.82 5.21
N ASP A 59 0.06 -10.80 5.81
CA ASP A 59 -0.55 -12.01 6.36
C ASP A 59 -1.53 -11.69 7.50
N ARG A 60 -1.21 -10.68 8.29
CA ARG A 60 -2.09 -10.18 9.37
C ARG A 60 -3.21 -9.29 8.85
N GLY A 61 -3.27 -9.03 7.56
CA GLY A 61 -4.28 -8.17 6.95
C GLY A 61 -4.22 -6.71 7.45
N ILE A 62 -3.05 -6.23 7.87
CA ILE A 62 -2.84 -4.83 8.28
C ILE A 62 -2.74 -3.93 7.05
N ILE A 63 -2.05 -4.43 6.02
CA ILE A 63 -1.96 -3.79 4.71
C ILE A 63 -2.31 -4.81 3.62
N ARG A 64 -2.66 -4.30 2.45
CA ARG A 64 -2.76 -5.06 1.20
C ARG A 64 -1.80 -4.46 0.19
N LEU A 65 -0.80 -5.23 -0.25
CA LEU A 65 0.10 -4.81 -1.30
C LEU A 65 -0.64 -4.76 -2.63
N LEU A 66 -0.57 -3.62 -3.33
CA LEU A 66 -1.26 -3.37 -4.60
C LEU A 66 -0.29 -3.38 -5.77
N ASP A 67 0.92 -2.87 -5.58
CA ASP A 67 1.99 -2.89 -6.58
C ASP A 67 3.36 -2.87 -5.91
N LEU A 68 4.33 -3.54 -6.53
CA LEU A 68 5.70 -3.61 -6.06
C LEU A 68 6.64 -3.73 -7.26
N ARG A 69 7.48 -2.71 -7.45
CA ARG A 69 8.49 -2.71 -8.49
C ARG A 69 9.82 -2.20 -7.96
N ALA A 70 10.92 -2.67 -8.54
CA ALA A 70 12.26 -2.21 -8.17
C ALA A 70 13.09 -1.90 -9.41
N VAL A 71 14.01 -0.94 -9.26
CA VAL A 71 14.93 -0.53 -10.32
C VAL A 71 16.33 -0.30 -9.72
N THR A 72 17.35 -0.78 -10.44
CA THR A 72 18.75 -0.48 -10.15
C THR A 72 19.18 0.72 -10.97
N ARG A 73 19.86 1.67 -10.34
CA ARG A 73 20.63 2.68 -11.05
C ARG A 73 22.07 2.17 -11.22
N GLU A 74 22.44 1.84 -12.45
CA GLU A 74 23.77 1.32 -12.77
C GLU A 74 24.85 2.38 -12.57
N THR A 75 26.10 1.95 -12.44
CA THR A 75 27.24 2.85 -12.24
C THR A 75 27.54 3.75 -13.45
N ASP A 76 27.05 3.36 -14.63
CA ASP A 76 27.12 4.17 -15.85
C ASP A 76 25.94 5.16 -15.99
N GLY A 77 25.00 5.14 -15.03
CA GLY A 77 23.82 6.00 -14.98
C GLY A 77 22.62 5.45 -15.73
N THR A 78 22.69 4.25 -16.31
CA THR A 78 21.56 3.57 -16.90
C THR A 78 20.64 2.96 -15.82
N PHE A 79 19.40 2.63 -16.19
CA PHE A 79 18.41 2.05 -15.30
C PHE A 79 18.05 0.64 -15.78
N THR A 80 18.09 -0.32 -14.86
CA THR A 80 17.66 -1.70 -15.12
C THR A 80 16.61 -2.14 -14.12
N ALA A 81 15.56 -2.82 -14.60
CA ALA A 81 14.57 -3.40 -13.71
C ALA A 81 15.28 -4.41 -12.77
N ALA A 82 15.14 -4.20 -11.47
CA ALA A 82 15.62 -5.16 -10.50
C ALA A 82 14.59 -6.29 -10.36
N ALA A 83 15.06 -7.54 -10.52
CA ALA A 83 14.20 -8.68 -10.27
C ALA A 83 14.00 -8.83 -8.76
N ILE A 84 12.75 -8.74 -8.32
CA ILE A 84 12.33 -9.04 -6.94
C ILE A 84 12.07 -10.55 -6.84
N THR A 85 13.10 -11.37 -7.15
CA THR A 85 12.89 -12.83 -7.34
C THR A 85 13.36 -13.70 -6.19
N ASP A 86 14.32 -13.24 -5.41
CA ASP A 86 14.90 -13.96 -4.28
C ASP A 86 15.44 -12.89 -3.32
N LEU A 87 14.58 -12.42 -2.45
CA LEU A 87 14.85 -11.27 -1.59
C LEU A 87 15.71 -11.63 -0.38
N ASP A 88 15.70 -12.89 0.04
CA ASP A 88 16.52 -13.38 1.15
C ASP A 88 17.74 -14.18 0.69
N ASN A 89 17.84 -14.44 -0.62
CA ASN A 89 18.91 -15.18 -1.27
C ASN A 89 19.06 -16.61 -0.74
N ASP A 90 17.93 -17.25 -0.38
CA ASP A 90 17.88 -18.65 0.05
C ASP A 90 17.75 -19.62 -1.13
N GLY A 91 17.62 -19.10 -2.35
CA GLY A 91 17.46 -19.87 -3.59
C GLY A 91 16.00 -20.25 -3.87
N THR A 92 15.07 -19.82 -3.03
CA THR A 92 13.62 -19.99 -3.23
C THR A 92 13.04 -18.70 -3.80
N LEU A 93 12.19 -18.80 -4.80
CA LEU A 93 11.51 -17.62 -5.34
C LEU A 93 10.46 -17.16 -4.35
N ASP A 94 10.71 -16.04 -3.65
CA ASP A 94 9.72 -15.37 -2.78
C ASP A 94 8.53 -14.79 -3.55
N LEU A 95 8.61 -14.84 -4.88
CA LEU A 95 7.61 -14.31 -5.80
C LEU A 95 6.23 -14.95 -5.72
N ALA A 96 6.10 -16.16 -5.17
CA ALA A 96 4.78 -16.80 -5.06
C ALA A 96 3.80 -15.97 -4.21
N VAL A 97 4.31 -15.14 -3.29
CA VAL A 97 3.51 -14.21 -2.48
C VAL A 97 3.18 -12.93 -3.26
N PHE A 98 3.99 -12.59 -4.27
CA PHE A 98 3.85 -11.37 -5.08
C PHE A 98 3.33 -11.65 -6.51
N GLU A 99 3.05 -12.90 -6.87
CA GLU A 99 2.39 -13.23 -8.13
C GLU A 99 1.03 -12.50 -8.23
N GLY A 100 0.91 -11.59 -9.20
CA GLY A 100 -0.29 -10.81 -9.43
C GLY A 100 -0.32 -9.43 -8.74
N VAL A 101 0.78 -9.00 -8.09
CA VAL A 101 0.91 -7.66 -7.47
C VAL A 101 1.30 -6.58 -8.49
N GLU A 102 1.66 -6.93 -9.71
CA GLU A 102 1.85 -5.95 -10.79
C GLU A 102 0.49 -5.45 -11.28
N SER A 103 -0.05 -4.46 -10.61
CA SER A 103 -1.35 -3.86 -10.95
C SER A 103 -1.24 -2.79 -12.05
N GLY A 104 -0.03 -2.36 -12.37
CA GLY A 104 0.26 -1.24 -13.28
C GLY A 104 0.03 0.14 -12.65
N LEU A 105 -0.06 0.22 -11.33
CA LEU A 105 -0.11 1.49 -10.60
C LEU A 105 1.25 2.20 -10.61
N ILE A 106 2.34 1.45 -10.70
CA ILE A 106 3.71 1.96 -10.85
C ILE A 106 4.12 1.78 -12.31
N ASP A 107 4.32 2.87 -13.02
CA ASP A 107 4.76 2.84 -14.41
C ASP A 107 6.29 3.01 -14.55
N ASP A 108 6.79 2.97 -15.79
CA ASP A 108 8.21 3.10 -16.06
C ASP A 108 8.74 4.53 -15.82
N ASP A 109 7.87 5.53 -15.86
CA ASP A 109 8.24 6.91 -15.55
C ASP A 109 8.40 7.10 -14.04
N ASP A 110 7.55 6.47 -13.23
CA ASP A 110 7.70 6.44 -11.76
C ASP A 110 9.02 5.80 -11.35
N LEU A 111 9.36 4.65 -11.95
CA LEU A 111 10.63 3.97 -11.71
C LEU A 111 11.83 4.82 -12.09
N ARG A 112 11.76 5.52 -13.23
CA ARG A 112 12.84 6.40 -13.67
C ARG A 112 13.01 7.58 -12.71
N GLN A 113 11.93 8.22 -12.31
CA GLN A 113 11.95 9.31 -11.34
C GLN A 113 12.55 8.85 -9.99
N ALA A 114 12.12 7.69 -9.49
CA ALA A 114 12.68 7.14 -8.25
C ALA A 114 14.16 6.82 -8.37
N ALA A 115 14.60 6.27 -9.51
CA ALA A 115 16.02 5.95 -9.76
C ALA A 115 16.89 7.19 -9.87
N GLU A 116 16.36 8.33 -10.30
CA GLU A 116 17.09 9.60 -10.33
C GLU A 116 17.43 10.12 -8.93
N LEU A 117 16.66 9.75 -7.91
CA LEU A 117 16.85 10.18 -6.52
C LEU A 117 17.95 9.43 -5.78
N ILE A 118 18.33 8.22 -6.26
CA ILE A 118 19.35 7.38 -5.62
C ILE A 118 20.72 7.51 -6.29
N GLU A 119 21.80 7.16 -5.58
CA GLU A 119 23.14 7.15 -6.14
C GLU A 119 23.36 5.98 -7.11
N PRO A 120 24.25 6.10 -8.13
CA PRO A 120 24.62 4.99 -8.98
C PRO A 120 25.13 3.78 -8.18
N GLY A 121 24.72 2.58 -8.60
CA GLY A 121 25.06 1.31 -7.93
C GLY A 121 24.06 0.91 -6.84
N LYS A 122 23.01 1.70 -6.62
CA LYS A 122 21.97 1.40 -5.65
C LYS A 122 20.67 0.91 -6.31
N VAL A 123 19.79 0.32 -5.48
CA VAL A 123 18.46 -0.12 -5.86
C VAL A 123 17.42 0.70 -5.12
N VAL A 124 16.35 1.08 -5.80
CA VAL A 124 15.13 1.58 -5.16
C VAL A 124 13.97 0.65 -5.42
N ALA A 125 13.22 0.31 -4.37
CA ALA A 125 11.95 -0.40 -4.48
C ALA A 125 10.79 0.56 -4.18
N LEU A 126 9.78 0.52 -5.03
CA LEU A 126 8.52 1.23 -4.88
C LEU A 126 7.44 0.25 -4.47
N PHE A 127 6.71 0.62 -3.42
CA PHE A 127 5.60 -0.14 -2.86
C PHE A 127 4.34 0.72 -2.91
N VAL A 128 3.27 0.21 -3.48
CA VAL A 128 1.92 0.80 -3.36
C VAL A 128 1.07 -0.15 -2.56
N TYR A 129 0.48 0.32 -1.48
CA TYR A 129 -0.29 -0.52 -0.58
C TYR A 129 -1.50 0.19 0.01
N GLU A 130 -2.52 -0.58 0.30
CA GLU A 130 -3.70 -0.13 1.01
C GLU A 130 -3.56 -0.38 2.50
N ASN A 131 -3.97 0.60 3.29
CA ASN A 131 -4.07 0.52 4.75
C ASN A 131 -5.41 -0.13 5.13
N THR A 132 -5.49 -1.46 5.08
CA THR A 132 -6.72 -2.20 5.35
C THR A 132 -7.22 -2.02 6.78
N TRP A 133 -6.31 -1.81 7.75
CA TRP A 133 -6.66 -1.51 9.14
C TRP A 133 -7.54 -0.26 9.28
N ALA A 134 -7.44 0.68 8.35
CA ALA A 134 -8.18 1.94 8.38
C ALA A 134 -9.58 1.85 7.75
N ILE A 135 -9.90 0.78 7.01
CA ILE A 135 -11.19 0.60 6.33
C ILE A 135 -12.39 0.80 7.27
N PRO A 136 -12.47 0.17 8.45
CA PRO A 136 -13.61 0.35 9.35
C PRO A 136 -13.79 1.80 9.80
N PHE A 137 -12.69 2.50 10.05
CA PHE A 137 -12.70 3.91 10.44
C PHE A 137 -13.18 4.81 9.29
N VAL A 138 -12.58 4.65 8.10
CA VAL A 138 -12.93 5.43 6.91
C VAL A 138 -14.41 5.23 6.55
N ASN A 139 -14.89 3.99 6.59
CA ASN A 139 -16.30 3.69 6.33
C ASN A 139 -17.24 4.29 7.39
N ALA A 140 -16.83 4.33 8.65
CA ALA A 140 -17.60 5.00 9.70
C ALA A 140 -17.70 6.52 9.46
N MET A 141 -16.58 7.15 9.06
CA MET A 141 -16.54 8.58 8.72
C MET A 141 -17.41 8.91 7.50
N ARG A 142 -17.32 8.13 6.43
CA ARG A 142 -18.16 8.31 5.23
C ARG A 142 -19.66 8.23 5.56
N ARG A 143 -20.09 7.32 6.43
CA ARG A 143 -21.50 7.17 6.83
C ARG A 143 -22.07 8.42 7.51
N VAL A 144 -21.26 9.23 8.14
CA VAL A 144 -21.67 10.50 8.78
C VAL A 144 -21.39 11.71 7.88
N GLY A 145 -20.99 11.49 6.62
CA GLY A 145 -20.73 12.57 5.65
C GLY A 145 -19.40 13.29 5.85
N ALA A 146 -18.46 12.68 6.60
CA ALA A 146 -17.12 13.23 6.75
C ALA A 146 -16.26 12.93 5.51
N GLU A 147 -15.41 13.89 5.13
CA GLU A 147 -14.49 13.79 4.00
C GLU A 147 -13.05 13.98 4.47
N LEU A 148 -12.11 13.22 3.88
CA LEU A 148 -10.69 13.42 4.09
C LEU A 148 -10.23 14.67 3.34
N ILE A 149 -9.87 15.72 4.07
CA ILE A 149 -9.41 17.00 3.49
C ILE A 149 -7.90 17.12 3.38
N ALA A 150 -7.14 16.34 4.14
CA ALA A 150 -5.68 16.31 4.10
C ALA A 150 -5.16 15.00 4.69
N SER A 151 -4.02 14.54 4.18
CA SER A 151 -3.23 13.46 4.74
C SER A 151 -1.75 13.81 4.67
N GLY A 152 -0.94 13.21 5.54
CA GLY A 152 0.50 13.45 5.55
C GLY A 152 1.20 12.49 6.52
N ARG A 153 2.53 12.48 6.44
CA ARG A 153 3.40 11.77 7.38
C ARG A 153 4.15 12.79 8.22
N ILE A 154 4.17 12.57 9.53
CA ILE A 154 4.94 13.37 10.46
C ILE A 154 6.21 12.58 10.78
N PRO A 155 7.42 13.15 10.58
CA PRO A 155 8.66 12.51 10.96
C PRO A 155 8.68 12.15 12.45
N ALA A 156 9.22 10.97 12.78
CA ALA A 156 9.21 10.48 14.16
C ALA A 156 10.00 11.38 15.12
N ASP A 157 11.08 12.00 14.65
CA ASP A 157 11.89 12.96 15.39
C ASP A 157 11.12 14.23 15.78
N GLU A 158 10.24 14.72 14.91
CA GLU A 158 9.35 15.84 15.23
C GLU A 158 8.35 15.48 16.35
N VAL A 159 7.82 14.25 16.31
CA VAL A 159 6.89 13.77 17.35
C VAL A 159 7.63 13.62 18.68
N ILE A 160 8.82 13.03 18.68
CA ILE A 160 9.65 12.87 19.88
C ILE A 160 9.98 14.24 20.49
N ALA A 161 10.45 15.20 19.67
CA ALA A 161 10.76 16.55 20.14
C ALA A 161 9.54 17.27 20.74
N ALA A 162 8.35 17.05 20.19
CA ALA A 162 7.12 17.61 20.74
C ALA A 162 6.78 17.00 22.11
N LEU A 163 6.91 15.67 22.27
CA LEU A 163 6.67 14.97 23.54
C LEU A 163 7.67 15.40 24.62
N ASP A 164 8.96 15.47 24.32
CA ASP A 164 10.00 15.94 25.24
C ASP A 164 9.71 17.37 25.73
N SER A 165 9.20 18.22 24.85
CA SER A 165 8.82 19.59 25.19
C SER A 165 7.65 19.65 26.17
N LEU A 166 6.65 18.79 26.00
CA LEU A 166 5.50 18.68 26.90
C LEU A 166 5.91 18.18 28.29
N GLU A 167 6.75 17.15 28.36
CA GLU A 167 7.26 16.62 29.62
C GLU A 167 8.08 17.67 30.39
N ALA A 168 8.90 18.46 29.69
CA ALA A 168 9.66 19.54 30.30
C ALA A 168 8.77 20.68 30.85
N GLU A 169 7.67 20.96 30.20
CA GLU A 169 6.69 21.97 30.67
C GLU A 169 5.92 21.49 31.89
N GLU A 170 5.46 20.22 31.90
CA GLU A 170 4.81 19.61 33.07
C GLU A 170 5.73 19.57 34.28
N ALA A 171 7.00 19.24 34.12
CA ALA A 171 7.98 19.24 35.20
C ALA A 171 8.19 20.65 35.79
N ARG A 172 8.13 21.69 34.97
CA ARG A 172 8.21 23.09 35.46
C ARG A 172 6.98 23.51 36.26
N VAL A 173 5.81 23.10 35.83
CA VAL A 173 4.56 23.42 36.54
C VAL A 173 4.49 22.73 37.90
N GLN A 174 4.99 21.50 38.03
CA GLN A 174 5.00 20.74 39.29
C GLN A 174 6.05 21.23 40.28
N SER A 175 7.06 21.99 39.82
CA SER A 175 8.13 22.54 40.65
C SER A 175 7.90 23.98 41.11
N SER A 176 6.75 24.56 40.77
CA SER A 176 6.34 25.95 41.12
C SER A 176 5.26 25.98 42.18
#